data_5df61d41b778500de06a413684b82b80
#
_entry.id   5df61d41b778500de06a413684b82b80
#
_cell.length_a   1.000
_cell.length_b   1.000
_cell.length_c   1.000
_cell.angle_alpha   90.00
_cell.angle_beta   90.00
_cell.angle_gamma   90.00
#
_symmetry.space_group_name_H-M   'P 1'
#
loop_
_entity.id
_entity.type
_entity.pdbx_description
1 polymer ?
#
loop_
_entity_poly.entity_id
_entity_poly.type
_entity_poly.pdbx_seq_one_letter_code
_entity_poly.pdbx_strand_id
1 'polypeptide(L)'
;MICNLCPRNCNAVRTESQGGGVCGMPSTPIVAKAMLHRWEEPCLTGDNGAGAVFFTGCALRCAYCQNRAISRPNKAALSALFRSGDNASDATALSVSGGNAFPNAGATALTHTDGNAWKAVNAAELRRIFWDLIERGAACLDLVTPSHFTPVVREALQGAEWPAPVVWNSGGYEKPETLRSLSGLVQIYLPDMKYALPGPAQAHCGAADYFPWASAAIEEMFRQTGPYRMENGRLLSGVLIRHLVLPGELENTRQVIDWVSRTFRPGDVLFSLMRQYTPQPGAVGKLSRRVTGAEYKAALAYAQNCGVTDGYAQDAASAVPDFTPDF
;
A
#
# COMPACT_ATOMS: atom_id res chain seq x y z
N MET A 1 -4.93 -6.12 -23.19
CA MET A 1 -4.01 -4.95 -23.04
C MET A 1 -2.61 -5.46 -22.78
N ILE A 2 -1.60 -4.90 -23.46
CA ILE A 2 -0.18 -5.11 -23.11
C ILE A 2 0.13 -4.18 -21.94
N CYS A 3 0.60 -4.75 -20.82
CA CYS A 3 0.77 -4.01 -19.57
C CYS A 3 2.17 -3.42 -19.45
N ASN A 4 2.25 -2.09 -19.31
CA ASN A 4 3.45 -1.31 -19.05
C ASN A 4 3.25 -0.30 -17.88
N LEU A 5 2.32 -0.59 -16.95
CA LEU A 5 1.91 0.34 -15.89
C LEU A 5 2.98 0.57 -14.81
N CYS A 6 3.90 -0.36 -14.63
CA CYS A 6 4.93 -0.27 -13.58
C CYS A 6 6.33 -0.55 -14.15
N PRO A 7 7.41 -0.25 -13.40
CA PRO A 7 8.80 -0.41 -13.85
C PRO A 7 9.22 -1.84 -14.19
N ARG A 8 8.43 -2.86 -13.81
CA ARG A 8 8.71 -4.25 -14.24
C ARG A 8 8.70 -4.44 -15.75
N ASN A 9 8.02 -3.57 -16.49
CA ASN A 9 7.99 -3.61 -17.97
C ASN A 9 7.78 -5.03 -18.54
N CYS A 10 6.91 -5.81 -17.89
CA CYS A 10 6.76 -7.23 -18.26
C CYS A 10 6.12 -7.44 -19.65
N ASN A 11 5.57 -6.42 -20.29
CA ASN A 11 4.85 -6.52 -21.56
C ASN A 11 3.82 -7.66 -21.58
N ALA A 12 3.28 -8.00 -20.41
CA ALA A 12 2.35 -9.09 -20.26
C ALA A 12 1.01 -8.75 -20.92
N VAL A 13 0.45 -9.70 -21.65
CA VAL A 13 -0.94 -9.60 -22.11
C VAL A 13 -1.85 -9.84 -20.91
N ARG A 14 -2.70 -8.86 -20.61
CA ARG A 14 -3.72 -8.95 -19.54
C ARG A 14 -5.09 -8.80 -20.19
N THR A 15 -5.98 -9.73 -19.90
CA THR A 15 -7.41 -9.64 -20.22
C THR A 15 -8.21 -9.31 -18.97
N GLU A 16 -9.51 -9.19 -19.08
CA GLU A 16 -10.38 -8.93 -17.92
C GLU A 16 -10.31 -10.05 -16.89
N SER A 17 -10.09 -11.29 -17.30
CA SER A 17 -10.10 -12.47 -16.42
C SER A 17 -8.76 -13.18 -16.31
N GLN A 18 -7.79 -12.90 -17.20
CA GLN A 18 -6.50 -13.59 -17.22
C GLN A 18 -5.38 -12.62 -16.88
N GLY A 19 -4.61 -12.98 -15.86
CA GLY A 19 -3.46 -12.25 -15.40
C GLY A 19 -2.17 -12.68 -16.07
N GLY A 20 -1.20 -11.74 -16.04
CA GLY A 20 0.16 -11.98 -16.54
C GLY A 20 1.19 -11.11 -15.84
N GLY A 21 2.45 -11.30 -16.19
CA GLY A 21 3.58 -10.54 -15.64
C GLY A 21 3.90 -10.86 -14.18
N VAL A 22 4.70 -10.00 -13.55
CA VAL A 22 5.18 -10.22 -12.18
C VAL A 22 4.05 -10.14 -11.14
N CYS A 23 3.11 -9.19 -11.27
CA CYS A 23 1.98 -9.10 -10.36
C CYS A 23 1.00 -10.26 -10.50
N GLY A 24 0.92 -10.89 -11.69
CA GLY A 24 0.04 -12.01 -11.97
C GLY A 24 -1.42 -11.63 -12.14
N MET A 25 -1.77 -10.33 -12.21
CA MET A 25 -3.14 -9.84 -12.16
C MET A 25 -3.79 -9.66 -13.54
N PRO A 26 -5.12 -9.89 -13.65
CA PRO A 26 -5.92 -9.48 -14.80
C PRO A 26 -6.04 -7.97 -14.91
N SER A 27 -6.69 -7.43 -15.94
CA SER A 27 -6.97 -5.99 -16.02
C SER A 27 -8.12 -5.56 -15.10
N THR A 28 -9.03 -6.45 -14.77
CA THR A 28 -10.10 -6.22 -13.78
C THR A 28 -9.52 -6.20 -12.37
N PRO A 29 -9.74 -5.14 -11.58
CA PRO A 29 -9.33 -5.11 -10.18
C PRO A 29 -9.94 -6.23 -9.37
N ILE A 30 -9.13 -6.80 -8.50
CA ILE A 30 -9.59 -7.75 -7.50
C ILE A 30 -9.38 -7.13 -6.12
N VAL A 31 -10.48 -6.84 -5.44
CA VAL A 31 -10.49 -6.32 -4.07
C VAL A 31 -10.45 -7.50 -3.12
N ALA A 32 -9.42 -7.55 -2.29
CA ALA A 32 -9.28 -8.56 -1.24
C ALA A 32 -10.12 -8.20 -0.01
N LYS A 33 -10.17 -6.91 0.32
CA LYS A 33 -10.92 -6.40 1.47
C LYS A 33 -11.21 -4.92 1.30
N ALA A 34 -12.37 -4.47 1.79
CA ALA A 34 -12.71 -3.06 1.94
C ALA A 34 -13.29 -2.85 3.34
N MET A 35 -12.69 -1.94 4.13
CA MET A 35 -13.06 -1.77 5.54
C MET A 35 -12.64 -0.42 6.09
N LEU A 36 -13.23 0.00 7.21
CA LEU A 36 -12.67 1.06 8.04
C LEU A 36 -11.46 0.50 8.80
N HIS A 37 -10.27 1.01 8.48
CA HIS A 37 -8.99 0.57 9.06
C HIS A 37 -8.46 1.63 10.02
N ARG A 38 -8.31 1.26 11.30
CA ARG A 38 -7.90 2.20 12.37
C ARG A 38 -6.39 2.24 12.61
N TRP A 39 -5.64 1.40 11.92
CA TRP A 39 -4.20 1.20 12.16
C TRP A 39 -3.32 1.74 11.03
N GLU A 40 -3.85 2.68 10.21
CA GLU A 40 -3.05 3.44 9.26
C GLU A 40 -2.34 4.60 10.00
N GLU A 41 -1.55 5.39 9.28
CA GLU A 41 -0.84 6.54 9.87
C GLU A 41 -1.81 7.46 10.64
N PRO A 42 -1.42 7.99 11.82
CA PRO A 42 -2.34 8.72 12.71
C PRO A 42 -3.09 9.87 12.03
N CYS A 43 -2.45 10.54 11.08
CA CYS A 43 -3.05 11.66 10.34
C CYS A 43 -4.08 11.23 9.28
N LEU A 44 -4.27 9.92 9.03
CA LEU A 44 -5.18 9.38 8.03
C LEU A 44 -6.42 8.71 8.64
N THR A 45 -6.37 8.32 9.92
CA THR A 45 -7.42 7.48 10.51
C THR A 45 -8.62 8.26 11.04
N GLY A 46 -8.43 9.47 11.58
CA GLY A 46 -9.51 10.17 12.28
C GLY A 46 -10.16 9.29 13.36
N ASP A 47 -11.43 9.56 13.69
CA ASP A 47 -12.14 8.84 14.75
C ASP A 47 -12.62 7.45 14.32
N ASN A 48 -12.99 7.29 13.04
CA ASN A 48 -13.59 6.07 12.50
C ASN A 48 -12.62 5.16 11.75
N GLY A 49 -11.46 5.66 11.37
CA GLY A 49 -10.45 4.96 10.57
C GLY A 49 -10.41 5.41 9.11
N ALA A 50 -9.38 4.99 8.41
CA ALA A 50 -9.25 5.14 6.96
C ALA A 50 -10.20 4.15 6.25
N GLY A 51 -10.86 4.57 5.19
CA GLY A 51 -11.61 3.68 4.30
C GLY A 51 -10.67 2.92 3.38
N ALA A 52 -10.09 1.83 3.89
CA ALA A 52 -9.05 1.08 3.21
C ALA A 52 -9.63 0.08 2.21
N VAL A 53 -9.10 0.12 0.98
CA VAL A 53 -9.42 -0.84 -0.09
C VAL A 53 -8.13 -1.57 -0.46
N PHE A 54 -8.04 -2.83 -0.07
CA PHE A 54 -6.88 -3.69 -0.31
C PHE A 54 -7.01 -4.42 -1.65
N PHE A 55 -6.12 -4.11 -2.58
CA PHE A 55 -6.07 -4.78 -3.87
C PHE A 55 -5.15 -6.00 -3.85
N THR A 56 -5.51 -7.05 -4.59
CA THR A 56 -4.67 -8.24 -4.74
C THR A 56 -3.55 -8.02 -5.73
N GLY A 57 -2.47 -8.79 -5.56
CA GLY A 57 -1.28 -8.72 -6.42
C GLY A 57 -0.34 -7.58 -6.04
N CYS A 58 0.93 -7.74 -6.41
CA CYS A 58 1.95 -6.71 -6.18
C CYS A 58 3.13 -6.89 -7.14
N ALA A 59 3.63 -5.80 -7.69
CA ALA A 59 4.79 -5.81 -8.57
C ALA A 59 6.11 -6.11 -7.83
N LEU A 60 6.20 -5.82 -6.53
CA LEU A 60 7.43 -5.99 -5.74
C LEU A 60 7.59 -7.38 -5.16
N ARG A 61 6.52 -7.97 -4.63
CA ARG A 61 6.58 -9.30 -3.99
C ARG A 61 7.66 -9.41 -2.92
N CYS A 62 7.75 -8.41 -2.02
CA CYS A 62 8.77 -8.38 -0.97
C CYS A 62 8.80 -9.66 -0.14
N ALA A 63 10.00 -10.13 0.22
CA ALA A 63 10.18 -11.34 1.02
C ALA A 63 9.53 -11.24 2.41
N TYR A 64 9.42 -10.02 2.94
CA TYR A 64 8.85 -9.69 4.24
C TYR A 64 7.45 -9.06 4.18
N CYS A 65 6.72 -9.24 3.08
CA CYS A 65 5.40 -8.63 2.92
C CYS A 65 4.44 -9.13 4.01
N GLN A 66 3.90 -8.21 4.81
CA GLN A 66 2.86 -8.51 5.79
C GLN A 66 1.57 -8.96 5.11
N ASN A 67 1.22 -8.33 3.98
CA ASN A 67 0.06 -8.66 3.16
C ASN A 67 0.35 -9.80 2.16
N ARG A 68 1.15 -10.82 2.57
CA ARG A 68 1.61 -11.89 1.67
C ARG A 68 0.46 -12.67 1.06
N ALA A 69 -0.61 -12.90 1.81
CA ALA A 69 -1.79 -13.65 1.35
C ALA A 69 -2.41 -13.02 0.09
N ILE A 70 -2.50 -11.71 0.04
CA ILE A 70 -3.11 -10.98 -1.08
C ILE A 70 -2.10 -10.50 -2.12
N SER A 71 -0.84 -10.22 -1.73
CA SER A 71 0.19 -9.73 -2.66
C SER A 71 0.71 -10.82 -3.62
N ARG A 72 0.50 -12.08 -3.30
CA ARG A 72 0.91 -13.27 -4.10
C ARG A 72 -0.22 -14.27 -4.20
N PRO A 73 -1.33 -13.90 -4.83
CA PRO A 73 -2.51 -14.74 -4.88
C PRO A 73 -2.23 -16.06 -5.62
N ASN A 74 -2.91 -17.12 -5.19
CA ASN A 74 -2.88 -18.40 -5.86
C ASN A 74 -3.61 -18.30 -7.22
N LYS A 75 -2.98 -18.77 -8.29
CA LYS A 75 -3.56 -18.75 -9.65
C LYS A 75 -4.89 -19.52 -9.73
N ALA A 76 -5.04 -20.62 -9.00
CA ALA A 76 -6.28 -21.39 -8.98
C ALA A 76 -7.44 -20.59 -8.35
N ALA A 77 -7.17 -19.88 -7.24
CA ALA A 77 -8.14 -19.00 -6.61
C ALA A 77 -8.56 -17.86 -7.53
N LEU A 78 -7.58 -17.21 -8.20
CA LEU A 78 -7.88 -16.18 -9.21
C LEU A 78 -8.73 -16.71 -10.36
N SER A 79 -8.40 -17.88 -10.89
CA SER A 79 -9.15 -18.48 -11.99
C SER A 79 -10.57 -18.87 -11.57
N ALA A 80 -10.80 -19.20 -10.31
CA ALA A 80 -12.13 -19.54 -9.79
C ALA A 80 -13.07 -18.33 -9.77
N LEU A 81 -12.54 -17.12 -9.48
CA LEU A 81 -13.32 -15.88 -9.49
C LEU A 81 -13.97 -15.55 -10.84
N PHE A 82 -13.39 -16.03 -11.93
CA PHE A 82 -13.85 -15.76 -13.29
C PHE A 82 -14.52 -16.95 -13.98
N ARG A 83 -14.59 -18.13 -13.34
CA ARG A 83 -15.27 -19.32 -13.89
C ARG A 83 -16.77 -19.37 -13.62
N SER A 84 -17.25 -18.67 -12.62
CA SER A 84 -18.67 -18.50 -12.32
C SER A 84 -19.27 -17.38 -13.18
N GLY A 85 -19.17 -17.52 -14.49
CA GLY A 85 -19.98 -16.75 -15.43
C GLY A 85 -21.43 -17.18 -15.26
N ASP A 86 -22.34 -16.21 -15.14
CA ASP A 86 -23.79 -16.34 -15.09
C ASP A 86 -24.38 -16.82 -13.76
N ASN A 87 -24.29 -16.00 -12.72
CA ASN A 87 -25.40 -15.63 -11.85
C ASN A 87 -24.86 -14.78 -10.68
N ALA A 88 -25.20 -13.52 -10.68
CA ALA A 88 -24.83 -12.54 -9.65
C ALA A 88 -25.54 -12.78 -8.28
N SER A 89 -25.99 -13.99 -8.00
CA SER A 89 -26.66 -14.39 -6.76
C SER A 89 -25.96 -15.48 -5.92
N ASP A 90 -24.93 -16.17 -6.48
CA ASP A 90 -24.23 -17.22 -5.75
C ASP A 90 -22.70 -17.12 -5.90
N ALA A 91 -22.08 -16.15 -5.22
CA ALA A 91 -20.63 -16.11 -5.07
C ALA A 91 -20.21 -17.16 -4.03
N THR A 92 -19.73 -18.29 -4.51
CA THR A 92 -19.13 -19.33 -3.65
C THR A 92 -17.86 -18.77 -3.00
N ALA A 93 -17.93 -18.52 -1.70
CA ALA A 93 -16.80 -18.08 -0.89
C ALA A 93 -15.72 -19.16 -0.86
N LEU A 94 -14.50 -18.82 -1.29
CA LEU A 94 -13.33 -19.64 -1.06
C LEU A 94 -12.75 -19.30 0.32
N SER A 95 -13.05 -20.12 1.31
CA SER A 95 -12.47 -20.00 2.65
C SER A 95 -11.00 -20.43 2.62
N VAL A 96 -10.11 -19.54 3.05
CA VAL A 96 -8.75 -19.89 3.44
C VAL A 96 -8.79 -20.19 4.93
N SER A 97 -8.70 -21.47 5.28
CA SER A 97 -8.69 -21.95 6.68
C SER A 97 -7.38 -21.58 7.36
N GLY A 98 -7.46 -20.91 8.48
CA GLY A 98 -6.38 -20.78 9.45
C GLY A 98 -6.28 -19.43 10.15
N GLY A 99 -6.84 -19.32 11.38
CA GLY A 99 -6.52 -18.22 12.29
C GLY A 99 -7.68 -17.85 13.22
N ASN A 100 -7.46 -17.99 14.51
CA ASN A 100 -8.41 -17.86 15.61
C ASN A 100 -9.15 -16.51 15.61
N ALA A 101 -10.47 -16.62 15.83
CA ALA A 101 -11.35 -15.49 16.07
C ALA A 101 -11.10 -14.86 17.45
N PHE A 102 -10.95 -13.53 17.51
CA PHE A 102 -11.07 -12.75 18.73
C PHE A 102 -12.34 -11.89 18.71
N PRO A 103 -13.06 -11.77 19.84
CA PRO A 103 -14.30 -11.00 19.90
C PRO A 103 -14.01 -9.51 20.21
N ASN A 104 -14.86 -8.66 19.59
CA ASN A 104 -15.09 -7.25 19.92
C ASN A 104 -14.19 -6.17 19.35
N ALA A 105 -14.62 -5.64 18.21
CA ALA A 105 -14.90 -4.19 18.05
C ALA A 105 -15.75 -4.05 16.78
N GLY A 106 -16.90 -3.40 16.87
CA GLY A 106 -17.91 -3.30 15.82
C GLY A 106 -17.43 -2.71 14.50
N ALA A 107 -16.75 -3.50 13.74
CA ALA A 107 -16.45 -3.26 12.33
C ALA A 107 -17.47 -4.09 11.53
N THR A 108 -18.55 -3.46 11.12
CA THR A 108 -19.40 -4.03 10.08
C THR A 108 -18.55 -3.99 8.80
N ALA A 109 -17.85 -5.12 8.53
CA ALA A 109 -17.30 -5.35 7.21
C ALA A 109 -18.42 -5.17 6.20
N LEU A 110 -18.12 -4.71 4.99
CA LEU A 110 -19.03 -4.86 3.86
C LEU A 110 -19.38 -6.34 3.76
N THR A 111 -20.39 -6.76 4.51
CA THR A 111 -20.98 -8.08 4.42
C THR A 111 -21.91 -8.07 3.21
N HIS A 112 -21.29 -8.17 2.03
CA HIS A 112 -21.93 -8.97 1.03
C HIS A 112 -21.30 -10.36 1.17
N THR A 113 -22.02 -11.22 1.92
CA THR A 113 -21.81 -12.66 2.11
C THR A 113 -20.45 -13.07 2.71
N ASP A 114 -20.53 -13.56 3.94
CA ASP A 114 -19.68 -14.59 4.54
C ASP A 114 -18.16 -14.52 4.27
N GLY A 115 -17.41 -13.88 5.17
CA GLY A 115 -16.01 -14.12 5.47
C GLY A 115 -15.05 -14.19 4.28
N ASN A 116 -14.24 -13.17 4.04
CA ASN A 116 -12.99 -13.22 3.24
C ASN A 116 -13.07 -13.65 1.76
N ALA A 117 -14.11 -13.35 1.02
CA ALA A 117 -14.14 -13.61 -0.42
C ALA A 117 -13.58 -12.43 -1.22
N TRP A 118 -12.49 -12.63 -1.95
CA TRP A 118 -11.99 -11.68 -2.92
C TRP A 118 -13.05 -11.42 -4.00
N LYS A 119 -13.16 -10.18 -4.46
CA LYS A 119 -14.15 -9.78 -5.45
C LYS A 119 -13.48 -9.10 -6.66
N ALA A 120 -13.73 -9.62 -7.85
CA ALA A 120 -13.45 -8.93 -9.10
C ALA A 120 -14.50 -7.82 -9.28
N VAL A 121 -14.04 -6.58 -9.56
CA VAL A 121 -14.91 -5.40 -9.63
C VAL A 121 -14.60 -4.56 -10.86
N ASN A 122 -15.63 -4.00 -11.48
CA ASN A 122 -15.47 -2.95 -12.49
C ASN A 122 -15.39 -1.55 -11.84
N ALA A 123 -15.22 -0.50 -12.65
CA ALA A 123 -15.09 0.86 -12.14
C ALA A 123 -16.35 1.36 -11.39
N ALA A 124 -17.54 0.98 -11.85
CA ALA A 124 -18.78 1.39 -11.21
C ALA A 124 -18.99 0.69 -9.85
N GLU A 125 -18.63 -0.59 -9.74
CA GLU A 125 -18.65 -1.35 -8.48
C GLU A 125 -17.60 -0.83 -7.51
N LEU A 126 -16.39 -0.52 -7.99
CA LEU A 126 -15.33 0.06 -7.17
C LEU A 126 -15.75 1.43 -6.62
N ARG A 127 -16.40 2.27 -7.44
CA ARG A 127 -16.97 3.54 -7.00
C ARG A 127 -18.02 3.37 -5.90
N ARG A 128 -18.89 2.34 -5.99
CA ARG A 128 -19.86 2.06 -4.91
C ARG A 128 -19.17 1.68 -3.61
N ILE A 129 -18.09 0.89 -3.68
CA ILE A 129 -17.28 0.56 -2.49
C ILE A 129 -16.70 1.84 -1.86
N PHE A 130 -16.20 2.77 -2.67
CA PHE A 130 -15.68 4.03 -2.15
C PHE A 130 -16.75 4.86 -1.44
N TRP A 131 -17.95 4.97 -2.02
CA TRP A 131 -19.06 5.69 -1.40
C TRP A 131 -19.54 5.03 -0.12
N ASP A 132 -19.66 3.71 -0.08
CA ASP A 132 -20.02 2.99 1.15
C ASP A 132 -19.04 3.27 2.30
N LEU A 133 -17.74 3.28 2.03
CA LEU A 133 -16.74 3.61 3.03
C LEU A 133 -16.87 5.07 3.53
N ILE A 134 -17.15 6.01 2.63
CA ILE A 134 -17.40 7.42 2.96
C ILE A 134 -18.66 7.55 3.83
N GLU A 135 -19.76 6.93 3.43
CA GLU A 135 -21.04 6.96 4.18
C GLU A 135 -20.89 6.35 5.58
N ARG A 136 -19.99 5.41 5.75
CA ARG A 136 -19.62 4.84 7.05
C ARG A 136 -18.65 5.71 7.87
N GLY A 137 -18.32 6.89 7.38
CA GLY A 137 -17.52 7.89 8.07
C GLY A 137 -16.01 7.72 7.94
N ALA A 138 -15.53 7.12 6.85
CA ALA A 138 -14.10 7.03 6.56
C ALA A 138 -13.45 8.42 6.55
N ALA A 139 -12.30 8.54 7.21
CA ALA A 139 -11.53 9.78 7.27
C ALA A 139 -10.85 10.12 5.95
N CYS A 140 -10.52 9.12 5.15
CA CYS A 140 -9.98 9.19 3.80
C CYS A 140 -10.31 7.89 3.04
N LEU A 141 -10.13 7.89 1.72
CA LEU A 141 -10.15 6.66 0.90
C LEU A 141 -8.72 6.18 0.71
N ASP A 142 -8.30 5.15 1.44
CA ASP A 142 -6.96 4.57 1.35
C ASP A 142 -6.90 3.40 0.36
N LEU A 143 -6.30 3.63 -0.80
CA LEU A 143 -6.18 2.66 -1.88
C LEU A 143 -4.86 1.90 -1.75
N VAL A 144 -4.90 0.71 -1.16
CA VAL A 144 -3.69 -0.07 -0.82
C VAL A 144 -3.24 -0.95 -1.98
N THR A 145 -2.06 -0.65 -2.52
CA THR A 145 -1.43 -1.35 -3.65
C THR A 145 -2.25 -1.29 -4.96
N PRO A 146 -2.76 -0.12 -5.39
CA PRO A 146 -3.63 0.02 -6.55
C PRO A 146 -2.90 0.07 -7.91
N SER A 147 -1.57 0.25 -7.93
CA SER A 147 -0.73 0.65 -9.07
C SER A 147 -0.96 -0.15 -10.35
N HIS A 148 -1.16 -1.45 -10.24
CA HIS A 148 -1.37 -2.34 -11.40
C HIS A 148 -2.82 -2.35 -11.90
N PHE A 149 -3.72 -1.63 -11.24
CA PHE A 149 -5.11 -1.39 -11.62
C PHE A 149 -5.40 0.08 -11.92
N THR A 150 -4.39 0.92 -12.06
CA THR A 150 -4.50 2.37 -12.30
C THR A 150 -5.59 2.77 -13.30
N PRO A 151 -5.75 2.13 -14.49
CA PRO A 151 -6.78 2.57 -15.44
C PRO A 151 -8.19 2.49 -14.87
N VAL A 152 -8.55 1.39 -14.21
CA VAL A 152 -9.90 1.18 -13.66
C VAL A 152 -10.11 1.99 -12.38
N VAL A 153 -9.08 2.10 -11.54
CA VAL A 153 -9.14 2.97 -10.34
C VAL A 153 -9.33 4.43 -10.74
N ARG A 154 -8.60 4.90 -11.76
CA ARG A 154 -8.78 6.25 -12.30
C ARG A 154 -10.21 6.49 -12.78
N GLU A 155 -10.77 5.56 -13.55
CA GLU A 155 -12.16 5.62 -14.02
C GLU A 155 -13.16 5.65 -12.86
N ALA A 156 -12.92 4.87 -11.80
CA ALA A 156 -13.76 4.86 -10.60
C ALA A 156 -13.71 6.19 -9.84
N LEU A 157 -12.58 6.89 -9.85
CA LEU A 157 -12.40 8.17 -9.17
C LEU A 157 -12.93 9.37 -9.98
N GLN A 158 -12.89 9.31 -11.30
CA GLN A 158 -13.24 10.43 -12.18
C GLN A 158 -14.72 10.83 -12.08
N GLY A 159 -14.99 12.15 -12.19
CA GLY A 159 -16.36 12.68 -12.24
C GLY A 159 -17.12 12.64 -10.91
N ALA A 160 -16.42 12.43 -9.79
CA ALA A 160 -16.97 12.54 -8.45
C ALA A 160 -16.16 13.56 -7.63
N GLU A 161 -16.86 14.37 -6.83
CA GLU A 161 -16.26 15.17 -5.77
C GLU A 161 -16.28 14.36 -4.48
N TRP A 162 -15.11 13.88 -4.06
CA TRP A 162 -15.00 13.05 -2.88
C TRP A 162 -14.96 13.92 -1.62
N PRO A 163 -15.84 13.70 -0.63
CA PRO A 163 -15.87 14.51 0.60
C PRO A 163 -14.72 14.22 1.57
N ALA A 164 -13.91 13.21 1.27
CA ALA A 164 -12.71 12.83 2.01
C ALA A 164 -11.53 12.67 1.05
N PRO A 165 -10.28 12.95 1.49
CA PRO A 165 -9.11 12.80 0.63
C PRO A 165 -8.94 11.38 0.10
N VAL A 166 -8.52 11.25 -1.17
CA VAL A 166 -8.09 9.99 -1.77
C VAL A 166 -6.60 9.81 -1.51
N VAL A 167 -6.24 8.68 -0.91
CA VAL A 167 -4.88 8.27 -0.59
C VAL A 167 -4.43 7.18 -1.55
N TRP A 168 -3.29 7.40 -2.22
CA TRP A 168 -2.62 6.40 -3.05
C TRP A 168 -1.50 5.73 -2.26
N ASN A 169 -1.79 4.56 -1.68
CA ASN A 169 -0.90 3.82 -0.80
C ASN A 169 -0.15 2.74 -1.59
N SER A 170 1.12 2.95 -1.81
CA SER A 170 1.89 2.09 -2.71
C SER A 170 3.29 1.74 -2.20
N GLY A 171 3.88 0.72 -2.82
CA GLY A 171 5.26 0.33 -2.55
C GLY A 171 6.32 1.26 -3.15
N GLY A 172 5.95 2.40 -3.73
CA GLY A 172 6.84 3.39 -4.34
C GLY A 172 7.41 3.00 -5.71
N TYR A 173 7.38 1.73 -6.08
CA TYR A 173 7.94 1.24 -7.35
C TYR A 173 6.97 1.48 -8.51
N GLU A 174 6.88 2.74 -8.95
CA GLU A 174 5.90 3.21 -9.91
C GLU A 174 6.54 4.03 -11.03
N LYS A 175 5.85 4.15 -12.14
CA LYS A 175 6.26 5.01 -13.25
C LYS A 175 5.67 6.41 -13.08
N PRO A 176 6.47 7.49 -13.19
CA PRO A 176 5.95 8.85 -13.20
C PRO A 176 4.84 9.08 -14.23
N GLU A 177 4.92 8.45 -15.40
CA GLU A 177 3.90 8.57 -16.45
C GLU A 177 2.56 8.01 -16.00
N THR A 178 2.56 6.88 -15.28
CA THR A 178 1.34 6.28 -14.72
C THR A 178 0.75 7.19 -13.65
N LEU A 179 1.58 7.75 -12.77
CA LEU A 179 1.15 8.67 -11.72
C LEU A 179 0.57 9.98 -12.30
N ARG A 180 1.13 10.51 -13.39
CA ARG A 180 0.56 11.70 -14.06
C ARG A 180 -0.89 11.52 -14.47
N SER A 181 -1.30 10.30 -14.79
CA SER A 181 -2.70 10.01 -15.14
C SER A 181 -3.67 10.14 -13.96
N LEU A 182 -3.16 10.25 -12.73
CA LEU A 182 -3.91 10.40 -11.48
C LEU A 182 -3.95 11.86 -10.98
N SER A 183 -3.30 12.78 -11.70
CA SER A 183 -3.24 14.19 -11.30
C SER A 183 -4.64 14.78 -11.10
N GLY A 184 -4.85 15.44 -9.97
CA GLY A 184 -6.15 16.01 -9.57
C GLY A 184 -7.15 15.00 -8.98
N LEU A 185 -6.87 13.69 -9.04
CA LEU A 185 -7.74 12.65 -8.47
C LEU A 185 -7.26 12.15 -7.11
N VAL A 186 -5.98 12.29 -6.81
CA VAL A 186 -5.33 11.86 -5.57
C VAL A 186 -4.86 13.09 -4.82
N GLN A 187 -5.23 13.22 -3.56
CA GLN A 187 -4.82 14.32 -2.69
C GLN A 187 -3.63 13.94 -1.82
N ILE A 188 -3.50 12.68 -1.45
CA ILE A 188 -2.44 12.21 -0.56
C ILE A 188 -1.73 11.03 -1.23
N TYR A 189 -0.42 11.12 -1.33
CA TYR A 189 0.42 10.00 -1.71
C TYR A 189 1.09 9.41 -0.47
N LEU A 190 0.98 8.09 -0.31
CA LEU A 190 1.55 7.32 0.79
C LEU A 190 2.51 6.24 0.24
N PRO A 191 3.64 6.66 -0.36
CA PRO A 191 4.60 5.72 -0.91
C PRO A 191 5.52 5.16 0.17
N ASP A 192 5.90 3.89 0.02
CA ASP A 192 7.07 3.39 0.71
C ASP A 192 8.36 3.75 -0.08
N MET A 193 9.37 4.30 0.60
CA MET A 193 10.75 4.30 0.12
C MET A 193 11.49 3.16 0.81
N LYS A 194 11.45 1.97 0.20
CA LYS A 194 11.96 0.74 0.83
C LYS A 194 13.48 0.62 0.79
N TYR A 195 14.08 1.01 -0.33
CA TYR A 195 15.50 0.83 -0.57
C TYR A 195 16.10 2.02 -1.29
N ALA A 196 17.29 2.42 -0.87
CA ALA A 196 18.20 3.29 -1.63
C ALA A 196 19.35 2.49 -2.24
N LEU A 197 19.62 1.27 -1.74
CA LEU A 197 20.71 0.43 -2.21
C LEU A 197 20.18 -0.72 -3.09
N PRO A 198 20.83 -1.01 -4.23
CA PRO A 198 20.41 -2.05 -5.15
C PRO A 198 20.54 -3.47 -4.57
N GLY A 199 21.50 -3.71 -3.68
CA GLY A 199 21.72 -5.01 -3.05
C GLY A 199 20.53 -5.49 -2.22
N PRO A 200 20.09 -4.73 -1.19
CA PRO A 200 18.86 -5.04 -0.45
C PRO A 200 17.63 -5.10 -1.33
N ALA A 201 17.48 -4.20 -2.30
CA ALA A 201 16.35 -4.20 -3.23
C ALA A 201 16.28 -5.48 -4.05
N GLN A 202 17.42 -5.94 -4.61
CA GLN A 202 17.49 -7.19 -5.34
C GLN A 202 17.20 -8.39 -4.43
N ALA A 203 17.81 -8.43 -3.24
CA ALA A 203 17.68 -9.54 -2.31
C ALA A 203 16.25 -9.73 -1.79
N HIS A 204 15.54 -8.63 -1.52
CA HIS A 204 14.27 -8.69 -0.81
C HIS A 204 13.04 -8.53 -1.72
N CYS A 205 13.16 -7.95 -2.90
CA CYS A 205 12.03 -7.78 -3.82
C CYS A 205 12.36 -8.02 -5.31
N GLY A 206 13.58 -8.45 -5.63
CA GLY A 206 14.00 -8.75 -7.00
C GLY A 206 13.93 -7.53 -7.93
N ALA A 207 14.23 -6.32 -7.42
CA ALA A 207 14.19 -5.05 -8.15
C ALA A 207 15.43 -4.22 -7.81
N ALA A 208 16.59 -4.56 -8.39
CA ALA A 208 17.83 -3.80 -8.17
C ALA A 208 17.69 -2.32 -8.59
N ASP A 209 16.78 -2.05 -9.51
CA ASP A 209 16.42 -0.72 -10.03
C ASP A 209 15.31 -0.02 -9.23
N TYR A 210 15.02 -0.49 -7.99
CA TYR A 210 13.94 0.09 -7.17
C TYR A 210 14.15 1.59 -6.93
N PHE A 211 15.35 2.00 -6.49
CA PHE A 211 15.61 3.37 -6.06
C PHE A 211 15.38 4.42 -7.16
N PRO A 212 15.96 4.31 -8.36
CA PRO A 212 15.74 5.31 -9.41
C PRO A 212 14.27 5.45 -9.80
N TRP A 213 13.47 4.38 -9.75
CA TRP A 213 12.05 4.46 -10.02
C TRP A 213 11.26 5.05 -8.85
N ALA A 214 11.54 4.61 -7.62
CA ALA A 214 10.83 5.08 -6.46
C ALA A 214 11.11 6.57 -6.17
N SER A 215 12.35 7.03 -6.32
CA SER A 215 12.70 8.45 -6.17
C SER A 215 11.97 9.31 -7.20
N ALA A 216 12.03 8.95 -8.48
CA ALA A 216 11.34 9.69 -9.54
C ALA A 216 9.79 9.67 -9.36
N ALA A 217 9.24 8.56 -8.87
CA ALA A 217 7.82 8.46 -8.56
C ALA A 217 7.41 9.38 -7.41
N ILE A 218 8.17 9.42 -6.32
CA ILE A 218 7.87 10.25 -5.15
C ILE A 218 8.05 11.74 -5.49
N GLU A 219 9.05 12.10 -6.28
CA GLU A 219 9.22 13.47 -6.79
C GLU A 219 8.03 13.89 -7.67
N GLU A 220 7.50 12.98 -8.52
CA GLU A 220 6.29 13.24 -9.30
C GLU A 220 5.05 13.39 -8.39
N MET A 221 4.91 12.57 -7.34
CA MET A 221 3.84 12.68 -6.33
C MET A 221 3.88 14.05 -5.65
N PHE A 222 5.07 14.50 -5.23
CA PHE A 222 5.25 15.82 -4.64
C PHE A 222 4.96 16.96 -5.65
N ARG A 223 5.39 16.81 -6.90
CA ARG A 223 5.06 17.78 -7.96
C ARG A 223 3.54 17.96 -8.12
N GLN A 224 2.73 16.92 -7.90
CA GLN A 224 1.28 16.97 -8.03
C GLN A 224 0.59 17.62 -6.83
N THR A 225 1.08 17.36 -5.62
CA THR A 225 0.41 17.78 -4.38
C THR A 225 1.03 19.02 -3.74
N GLY A 226 2.31 19.31 -4.03
CA GLY A 226 3.08 20.34 -3.32
C GLY A 226 3.35 19.98 -1.86
N PRO A 227 3.75 20.97 -1.04
CA PRO A 227 3.95 20.80 0.39
C PRO A 227 2.71 20.24 1.09
N TYR A 228 2.93 19.40 2.11
CA TYR A 228 1.81 18.79 2.82
C TYR A 228 0.96 19.84 3.56
N ARG A 229 -0.33 19.57 3.63
CA ARG A 229 -1.29 20.39 4.37
C ARG A 229 -2.00 19.55 5.40
N MET A 230 -1.92 20.00 6.65
CA MET A 230 -2.63 19.39 7.76
C MET A 230 -3.63 20.36 8.38
N GLU A 231 -4.76 19.83 8.82
CA GLU A 231 -5.76 20.56 9.57
C GLU A 231 -6.30 19.67 10.70
N ASN A 232 -6.29 20.19 11.92
CA ASN A 232 -6.76 19.47 13.12
C ASN A 232 -6.11 18.07 13.28
N GLY A 233 -4.82 17.95 12.97
CA GLY A 233 -4.07 16.69 13.05
C GLY A 233 -4.31 15.72 11.87
N ARG A 234 -5.12 16.10 10.88
CA ARG A 234 -5.43 15.30 9.70
C ARG A 234 -4.67 15.81 8.48
N LEU A 235 -4.11 14.90 7.72
CA LEU A 235 -3.49 15.20 6.44
C LEU A 235 -4.57 15.39 5.38
N LEU A 236 -4.60 16.55 4.73
CA LEU A 236 -5.55 16.88 3.67
C LEU A 236 -4.95 16.71 2.28
N SER A 237 -3.67 17.00 2.12
CA SER A 237 -2.93 16.80 0.86
C SER A 237 -1.44 16.73 1.12
N GLY A 238 -0.70 16.11 0.20
CA GLY A 238 0.75 16.03 0.26
C GLY A 238 1.29 14.61 0.11
N VAL A 239 2.57 14.45 0.44
CA VAL A 239 3.26 13.16 0.41
C VAL A 239 3.69 12.78 1.82
N LEU A 240 3.34 11.55 2.25
CA LEU A 240 3.85 10.92 3.46
C LEU A 240 4.70 9.72 3.04
N ILE A 241 6.01 9.85 3.11
CA ILE A 241 6.96 8.80 2.74
C ILE A 241 7.13 7.85 3.91
N ARG A 242 6.91 6.55 3.69
CA ARG A 242 7.14 5.52 4.71
C ARG A 242 8.45 4.78 4.47
N HIS A 243 9.20 4.54 5.52
CA HIS A 243 10.39 3.69 5.48
C HIS A 243 10.40 2.69 6.62
N LEU A 244 10.36 1.40 6.28
CA LEU A 244 10.48 0.32 7.26
C LEU A 244 11.96 -0.01 7.48
N VAL A 245 12.43 0.22 8.71
CA VAL A 245 13.77 -0.20 9.12
C VAL A 245 13.83 -1.73 9.12
N LEU A 246 14.77 -2.30 8.38
CA LEU A 246 14.99 -3.75 8.34
C LEU A 246 16.21 -4.14 9.19
N PRO A 247 16.18 -5.30 9.85
CA PRO A 247 17.30 -5.75 10.69
C PRO A 247 18.56 -5.94 9.85
N GLY A 248 19.65 -5.33 10.30
CA GLY A 248 20.95 -5.40 9.63
C GLY A 248 21.08 -4.58 8.35
N GLU A 249 20.08 -3.74 8.01
CA GLU A 249 20.07 -2.88 6.81
C GLU A 249 20.14 -1.38 7.16
N LEU A 250 20.83 -1.03 8.26
CA LEU A 250 20.91 0.36 8.73
C LEU A 250 21.54 1.30 7.68
N GLU A 251 22.48 0.81 6.89
CA GLU A 251 23.09 1.62 5.84
C GLU A 251 22.08 1.97 4.74
N ASN A 252 21.21 1.02 4.36
CA ASN A 252 20.10 1.31 3.45
C ASN A 252 19.17 2.39 4.02
N THR A 253 18.85 2.32 5.30
CA THR A 253 18.04 3.31 5.99
C THR A 253 18.69 4.70 5.97
N ARG A 254 20.01 4.80 6.21
CA ARG A 254 20.76 6.06 6.13
C ARG A 254 20.71 6.67 4.74
N GLN A 255 20.92 5.87 3.70
CA GLN A 255 20.86 6.34 2.31
C GLN A 255 19.46 6.81 1.92
N VAL A 256 18.41 6.19 2.45
CA VAL A 256 17.02 6.68 2.27
C VAL A 256 16.84 8.05 2.95
N ILE A 257 17.28 8.20 4.19
CA ILE A 257 17.20 9.46 4.94
C ILE A 257 18.00 10.55 4.24
N ASP A 258 19.21 10.25 3.76
CA ASP A 258 20.05 11.16 2.99
C ASP A 258 19.35 11.67 1.72
N TRP A 259 18.66 10.77 1.02
CA TRP A 259 17.89 11.15 -0.16
C TRP A 259 16.74 12.08 0.20
N VAL A 260 15.95 11.76 1.25
CA VAL A 260 14.85 12.61 1.70
C VAL A 260 15.36 14.00 2.07
N SER A 261 16.42 14.09 2.87
CA SER A 261 16.97 15.37 3.35
C SER A 261 17.56 16.24 2.24
N ARG A 262 18.08 15.63 1.17
CA ARG A 262 18.64 16.38 0.00
C ARG A 262 17.58 16.79 -1.01
N THR A 263 16.48 16.04 -1.09
CA THR A 263 15.45 16.24 -2.11
C THR A 263 14.36 17.20 -1.63
N PHE A 264 13.99 17.11 -0.35
CA PHE A 264 12.88 17.86 0.21
C PHE A 264 13.33 18.80 1.32
N ARG A 265 12.67 19.94 1.43
CA ARG A 265 12.88 20.90 2.52
C ARG A 265 11.97 20.54 3.69
N PRO A 266 12.28 20.96 4.92
CA PRO A 266 11.32 20.91 6.02
C PRO A 266 10.00 21.56 5.61
N GLY A 267 8.88 20.88 5.87
CA GLY A 267 7.54 21.32 5.45
C GLY A 267 7.09 20.82 4.07
N ASP A 268 7.95 20.19 3.26
CA ASP A 268 7.57 19.67 1.95
C ASP A 268 6.84 18.32 2.07
N VAL A 269 7.39 17.38 2.82
CA VAL A 269 6.87 16.02 2.95
C VAL A 269 6.87 15.57 4.40
N LEU A 270 5.98 14.63 4.74
CA LEU A 270 6.05 13.89 6.00
C LEU A 270 6.88 12.61 5.79
N PHE A 271 7.61 12.20 6.82
CA PHE A 271 8.41 10.98 6.81
C PHE A 271 8.05 10.08 7.99
N SER A 272 7.58 8.85 7.73
CA SER A 272 7.26 7.86 8.75
C SER A 272 8.36 6.80 8.81
N LEU A 273 9.13 6.81 9.91
CA LEU A 273 10.16 5.83 10.18
C LEU A 273 9.57 4.67 10.98
N MET A 274 9.31 3.55 10.29
CA MET A 274 8.61 2.41 10.85
C MET A 274 9.55 1.38 11.48
N ARG A 275 9.13 0.83 12.64
CA ARG A 275 9.85 -0.22 13.39
C ARG A 275 9.15 -1.59 13.36
N GLN A 276 7.97 -1.65 12.80
CA GLN A 276 7.04 -2.80 12.91
C GLN A 276 7.45 -4.05 12.13
N TYR A 277 8.72 -4.19 11.75
CA TYR A 277 9.18 -5.40 11.06
C TYR A 277 8.96 -6.65 11.93
N THR A 278 8.27 -7.64 11.37
CA THR A 278 8.07 -8.95 11.97
C THR A 278 8.60 -10.03 11.01
N PRO A 279 9.48 -10.95 11.48
CA PRO A 279 9.97 -12.04 10.66
C PRO A 279 8.82 -12.87 10.09
N GLN A 280 8.86 -13.11 8.79
CA GLN A 280 7.90 -14.01 8.15
C GLN A 280 8.29 -15.48 8.35
N PRO A 281 7.33 -16.42 8.33
CA PRO A 281 7.63 -17.84 8.36
C PRO A 281 8.65 -18.22 7.28
N GLY A 282 9.73 -18.92 7.69
CA GLY A 282 10.82 -19.29 6.79
C GLY A 282 11.83 -18.18 6.47
N ALA A 283 11.77 -17.03 7.15
CA ALA A 283 12.77 -15.98 7.02
C ALA A 283 14.15 -16.48 7.50
N VAL A 284 15.19 -16.16 6.73
CA VAL A 284 16.57 -16.56 7.02
C VAL A 284 17.51 -15.35 7.10
N GLY A 285 18.71 -15.54 7.66
CA GLY A 285 19.74 -14.52 7.75
C GLY A 285 19.28 -13.31 8.57
N LYS A 286 19.53 -12.09 8.09
CA LYS A 286 19.19 -10.84 8.78
C LYS A 286 17.68 -10.73 9.05
N LEU A 287 16.85 -11.23 8.14
CA LEU A 287 15.38 -11.15 8.23
C LEU A 287 14.77 -12.17 9.21
N SER A 288 15.54 -13.06 9.83
CA SER A 288 15.02 -14.01 10.82
C SER A 288 14.79 -13.42 12.21
N ARG A 289 15.18 -12.18 12.44
CA ARG A 289 15.02 -11.46 13.72
C ARG A 289 14.31 -10.13 13.55
N ARG A 290 13.79 -9.59 14.62
CA ARG A 290 13.26 -8.21 14.67
C ARG A 290 14.40 -7.18 14.65
N VAL A 291 14.05 -5.94 14.33
CA VAL A 291 14.92 -4.77 14.48
C VAL A 291 15.23 -4.57 15.96
N THR A 292 16.50 -4.42 16.32
CA THR A 292 16.91 -4.14 17.69
C THR A 292 16.64 -2.69 18.08
N GLY A 293 16.53 -2.44 19.39
CA GLY A 293 16.40 -1.07 19.92
C GLY A 293 17.56 -0.17 19.51
N ALA A 294 18.78 -0.70 19.45
CA ALA A 294 19.97 0.05 19.03
C ALA A 294 19.93 0.43 17.56
N GLU A 295 19.53 -0.51 16.65
CA GLU A 295 19.37 -0.23 15.22
C GLU A 295 18.35 0.88 14.98
N TYR A 296 17.18 0.79 15.63
CA TYR A 296 16.14 1.79 15.45
C TYR A 296 16.51 3.17 16.03
N LYS A 297 17.11 3.20 17.24
CA LYS A 297 17.61 4.45 17.83
C LYS A 297 18.68 5.11 16.96
N ALA A 298 19.57 4.31 16.36
CA ALA A 298 20.58 4.83 15.43
C ALA A 298 19.96 5.43 14.16
N ALA A 299 18.91 4.78 13.61
CA ALA A 299 18.17 5.30 12.46
C ALA A 299 17.46 6.63 12.81
N LEU A 300 16.78 6.68 13.95
CA LEU A 300 16.07 7.87 14.40
C LEU A 300 17.02 9.05 14.67
N ALA A 301 18.13 8.80 15.36
CA ALA A 301 19.14 9.82 15.62
C ALA A 301 19.76 10.35 14.30
N TYR A 302 19.94 9.45 13.30
CA TYR A 302 20.44 9.84 12.00
C TYR A 302 19.44 10.74 11.27
N ALA A 303 18.15 10.41 11.27
CA ALA A 303 17.09 11.22 10.66
C ALA A 303 17.04 12.63 11.28
N GLN A 304 17.11 12.72 12.62
CA GLN A 304 17.16 14.00 13.33
C GLN A 304 18.39 14.83 12.96
N ASN A 305 19.58 14.21 12.90
CA ASN A 305 20.82 14.89 12.53
C ASN A 305 20.81 15.39 11.07
N CYS A 306 20.06 14.72 10.18
CA CYS A 306 19.89 15.16 8.79
C CYS A 306 18.74 16.17 8.62
N GLY A 307 18.07 16.58 9.70
CA GLY A 307 16.95 17.52 9.66
C GLY A 307 15.63 16.92 9.13
N VAL A 308 15.52 15.59 9.04
CA VAL A 308 14.27 14.88 8.67
C VAL A 308 13.46 14.66 9.94
N THR A 309 12.66 15.66 10.30
CA THR A 309 11.93 15.73 11.58
C THR A 309 10.42 15.79 11.45
N ASP A 310 9.91 16.13 10.27
CA ASP A 310 8.48 16.22 10.01
C ASP A 310 7.90 14.82 9.75
N GLY A 311 7.10 14.31 10.66
CA GLY A 311 6.45 13.02 10.47
C GLY A 311 6.34 12.19 11.73
N TYR A 312 6.51 10.87 11.59
CA TYR A 312 6.21 9.90 12.64
C TYR A 312 7.35 8.94 12.89
N ALA A 313 7.52 8.56 14.15
CA ALA A 313 8.40 7.50 14.59
C ALA A 313 7.61 6.51 15.43
N GLN A 314 7.81 5.22 15.20
CA GLN A 314 7.07 4.18 15.91
C GLN A 314 7.77 3.74 17.21
N ASP A 315 6.99 3.49 18.26
CA ASP A 315 7.46 2.89 19.50
C ASP A 315 7.71 1.38 19.37
N ALA A 316 8.37 0.81 20.39
CA ALA A 316 8.65 -0.63 20.42
C ALA A 316 7.39 -1.51 20.42
N ALA A 317 6.28 -0.98 20.94
CA ALA A 317 4.99 -1.67 21.00
C ALA A 317 4.30 -1.81 19.60
N SER A 318 4.74 -1.05 18.60
CA SER A 318 4.14 -1.09 17.26
C SER A 318 4.46 -2.35 16.44
N ALA A 319 5.41 -3.20 16.89
CA ALA A 319 5.79 -4.42 16.19
C ALA A 319 4.89 -5.61 16.60
N VAL A 320 3.59 -5.51 16.38
CA VAL A 320 2.61 -6.57 16.64
C VAL A 320 1.85 -6.94 15.36
N PRO A 321 1.40 -8.20 15.21
CA PRO A 321 0.64 -8.63 14.03
C PRO A 321 -0.72 -7.96 13.87
N ASP A 322 -1.28 -7.41 14.96
CA ASP A 322 -2.64 -6.88 15.06
C ASP A 322 -2.93 -5.69 14.12
N PHE A 323 -1.87 -5.07 13.57
CA PHE A 323 -2.00 -3.97 12.60
C PHE A 323 -2.20 -4.44 11.14
N THR A 324 -2.14 -5.75 10.89
CA THR A 324 -2.40 -6.32 9.57
C THR A 324 -3.79 -6.93 9.55
N PRO A 325 -4.69 -6.55 8.62
CA PRO A 325 -5.99 -7.19 8.50
C PRO A 325 -5.87 -8.68 8.18
N ASP A 326 -6.79 -9.47 8.69
CA ASP A 326 -6.99 -10.86 8.25
C ASP A 326 -7.58 -10.85 6.83
N PHE A 327 -6.94 -11.57 5.91
CA PHE A 327 -7.33 -11.66 4.50
C PHE A 327 -7.80 -13.06 4.10
#